data_0498e010eef6140bd07d834cd28a1d59
#
_entry.id   0498e010eef6140bd07d834cd28a1d59
#
_cell.length_a   1.000
_cell.length_b   1.000
_cell.length_c   1.000
_cell.angle_alpha   90.00
_cell.angle_beta   90.00
_cell.angle_gamma   90.00
#
_symmetry.space_group_name_H-M   'P 1'
#
loop_
_entity.id
_entity.type
_entity.pdbx_description
1 polymer ?
#
loop_
_entity_poly.entity_id
_entity_poly.type
_entity_poly.pdbx_seq_one_letter_code
_entity_poly.pdbx_strand_id
1 'polypeptide(L)'
;NSGMRELLLSHFIRRPKMQVQDMVKLIYQNEFGGGHMIENEEESLKRLIEECRHVERHFSVCTPFTATFGTPFGNLTGEPSGVSVGEAFEDIGNGLYRFNLAFLKPTGLNARTLNRFFVNTANSVRGSIRDFEEKLGVFVQCCEERLLPYAPDEVEAYLKEYKEKGYPPVSHSEAYRKAYSPAYRIVSARYRDFFEVFSRIDALLESGDKVYAAIDGNSAAGKSMLAELIGDVYDCNIFHMDHFFLTPELRTPDRLNETGGNVDYVRFKNEVIEGLKSGKPFSYRVYDCSI
;
A
#
# COMPACT_ATOMS: atom_id res chain seq x y z
N ASN A 1 -8.43 14.50 17.42
CA ASN A 1 -9.47 15.12 16.55
C ASN A 1 -8.92 16.21 15.60
N SER A 2 -7.73 16.80 15.88
CA SER A 2 -7.08 17.77 14.98
C SER A 2 -6.83 17.16 13.57
N GLY A 3 -6.31 15.96 13.50
CA GLY A 3 -5.97 15.32 12.22
C GLY A 3 -7.19 15.07 11.32
N MET A 4 -8.35 14.68 11.87
CA MET A 4 -9.58 14.49 11.08
C MET A 4 -10.06 15.82 10.52
N ARG A 5 -10.03 16.90 11.32
CA ARG A 5 -10.41 18.25 10.88
C ARG A 5 -9.54 18.72 9.70
N GLU A 6 -8.23 18.58 9.81
CA GLU A 6 -7.28 18.94 8.75
C GLU A 6 -7.51 18.10 7.47
N LEU A 7 -7.77 16.80 7.63
CA LEU A 7 -8.09 15.90 6.53
C LEU A 7 -9.33 16.39 5.76
N LEU A 8 -10.43 16.65 6.46
CA LEU A 8 -11.70 17.09 5.86
C LEU A 8 -11.53 18.41 5.10
N LEU A 9 -10.88 19.39 5.72
CA LEU A 9 -10.65 20.71 5.12
C LEU A 9 -9.74 20.61 3.88
N SER A 10 -8.64 19.87 3.96
CA SER A 10 -7.71 19.70 2.85
C SER A 10 -8.37 19.01 1.65
N HIS A 11 -9.20 17.98 1.89
CA HIS A 11 -9.92 17.29 0.83
C HIS A 11 -10.98 18.18 0.18
N PHE A 12 -11.71 18.95 0.97
CA PHE A 12 -12.70 19.89 0.46
C PHE A 12 -12.05 21.00 -0.39
N ILE A 13 -10.95 21.60 0.09
CA ILE A 13 -10.21 22.63 -0.66
C ILE A 13 -9.77 22.11 -2.03
N ARG A 14 -9.27 20.88 -2.09
CA ARG A 14 -8.85 20.24 -3.36
C ARG A 14 -10.03 19.86 -4.26
N ARG A 15 -11.20 19.59 -3.68
CA ARG A 15 -12.39 19.11 -4.40
C ARG A 15 -13.67 19.82 -3.93
N PRO A 16 -13.85 21.09 -4.30
CA PRO A 16 -14.96 21.92 -3.79
C PRO A 16 -16.35 21.47 -4.24
N LYS A 17 -16.47 20.48 -5.13
CA LYS A 17 -17.76 19.87 -5.53
C LYS A 17 -18.13 18.63 -4.72
N MET A 18 -17.41 18.34 -3.63
CA MET A 18 -17.83 17.30 -2.68
C MET A 18 -19.17 17.66 -2.06
N GLN A 19 -20.04 16.66 -1.93
CA GLN A 19 -21.30 16.75 -1.20
C GLN A 19 -21.14 16.11 0.20
N VAL A 20 -22.12 16.24 1.07
CA VAL A 20 -22.18 15.60 2.40
C VAL A 20 -21.85 14.10 2.28
N GLN A 21 -22.45 13.43 1.30
CA GLN A 21 -22.21 12.01 1.01
C GLN A 21 -20.73 11.70 0.76
N ASP A 22 -20.00 12.57 0.06
CA ASP A 22 -18.57 12.35 -0.26
C ASP A 22 -17.68 12.56 0.95
N MET A 23 -18.04 13.50 1.83
CA MET A 23 -17.37 13.70 3.11
C MET A 23 -17.56 12.49 4.03
N VAL A 24 -18.78 11.98 4.13
CA VAL A 24 -19.10 10.76 4.87
C VAL A 24 -18.37 9.58 4.29
N LYS A 25 -18.26 9.45 2.95
CA LYS A 25 -17.46 8.42 2.31
C LYS A 25 -15.98 8.51 2.69
N LEU A 26 -15.41 9.72 2.72
CA LEU A 26 -14.01 9.91 3.13
C LEU A 26 -13.79 9.43 4.58
N ILE A 27 -14.68 9.81 5.50
CA ILE A 27 -14.63 9.39 6.90
C ILE A 27 -14.80 7.88 7.02
N TYR A 28 -15.74 7.30 6.25
CA TYR A 28 -15.96 5.84 6.20
C TYR A 28 -14.69 5.11 5.75
N GLN A 29 -14.05 5.59 4.71
CA GLN A 29 -12.82 4.99 4.20
C GLN A 29 -11.63 5.17 5.16
N ASN A 30 -11.56 6.31 5.84
CA ASN A 30 -10.56 6.53 6.89
C ASN A 30 -10.70 5.54 8.05
N GLU A 31 -11.93 5.14 8.40
CA GLU A 31 -12.18 4.22 9.52
C GLU A 31 -12.14 2.75 9.08
N PHE A 32 -12.83 2.41 8.00
CA PHE A 32 -13.09 1.03 7.59
C PHE A 32 -12.31 0.59 6.34
N GLY A 33 -11.46 1.46 5.78
CA GLY A 33 -10.76 1.17 4.53
C GLY A 33 -11.74 0.96 3.36
N GLY A 34 -11.62 -0.18 2.68
CA GLY A 34 -12.49 -0.57 1.57
C GLY A 34 -13.92 -0.94 1.98
N GLY A 35 -14.17 -1.13 3.27
CA GLY A 35 -15.48 -1.42 3.86
C GLY A 35 -15.96 -2.86 3.75
N HIS A 36 -15.26 -3.73 3.03
CA HIS A 36 -15.62 -5.14 2.88
C HIS A 36 -14.38 -6.01 2.86
N MET A 37 -14.49 -7.16 3.53
CA MET A 37 -13.53 -8.24 3.37
C MET A 37 -13.60 -8.77 1.94
N ILE A 38 -12.45 -8.99 1.32
CA ILE A 38 -12.36 -9.53 -0.04
C ILE A 38 -12.03 -11.01 0.05
N GLU A 39 -13.04 -11.84 -0.25
CA GLU A 39 -12.93 -13.29 -0.21
C GLU A 39 -12.41 -13.87 -1.54
N ASN A 40 -12.75 -13.22 -2.66
CA ASN A 40 -12.36 -13.66 -4.01
C ASN A 40 -11.39 -12.66 -4.65
N GLU A 41 -10.11 -12.98 -4.54
CA GLU A 41 -9.04 -12.14 -5.07
C GLU A 41 -9.00 -12.06 -6.60
N GLU A 42 -9.30 -13.15 -7.29
CA GLU A 42 -9.30 -13.20 -8.76
C GLU A 42 -10.45 -12.34 -9.34
N GLU A 43 -11.61 -12.35 -8.70
CA GLU A 43 -12.72 -11.47 -9.09
C GLU A 43 -12.37 -9.99 -8.82
N SER A 44 -11.70 -9.70 -7.70
CA SER A 44 -11.17 -8.37 -7.38
C SER A 44 -10.19 -7.90 -8.45
N LEU A 45 -9.25 -8.75 -8.85
CA LEU A 45 -8.28 -8.46 -9.90
C LEU A 45 -8.95 -8.20 -11.25
N LYS A 46 -9.93 -9.01 -11.63
CA LYS A 46 -10.67 -8.83 -12.86
C LYS A 46 -11.36 -7.47 -12.92
N ARG A 47 -12.03 -7.07 -11.84
CA ARG A 47 -12.65 -5.74 -11.72
C ARG A 47 -11.63 -4.60 -11.80
N LEU A 48 -10.48 -4.76 -11.12
CA LEU A 48 -9.40 -3.78 -11.19
C LEU A 48 -8.90 -3.59 -12.62
N ILE A 49 -8.66 -4.67 -13.37
CA ILE A 49 -8.19 -4.62 -14.76
C ILE A 49 -9.24 -3.94 -15.67
N GLU A 50 -10.52 -4.23 -15.46
CA GLU A 50 -11.62 -3.59 -16.21
C GLU A 50 -11.66 -2.08 -15.95
N GLU A 51 -11.54 -1.66 -14.68
CA GLU A 51 -11.48 -0.23 -14.33
C GLU A 51 -10.25 0.46 -14.92
N CYS A 52 -9.07 -0.15 -14.86
CA CYS A 52 -7.87 0.40 -15.47
C CYS A 52 -8.02 0.62 -16.98
N ARG A 53 -8.64 -0.31 -17.70
CA ARG A 53 -8.95 -0.14 -19.13
C ARG A 53 -9.89 1.04 -19.41
N HIS A 54 -10.83 1.33 -18.51
CA HIS A 54 -11.71 2.50 -18.64
C HIS A 54 -10.94 3.79 -18.40
N VAL A 55 -10.10 3.84 -17.40
CA VAL A 55 -9.24 4.98 -17.08
C VAL A 55 -8.31 5.29 -18.26
N GLU A 56 -7.62 4.31 -18.82
CA GLU A 56 -6.73 4.49 -19.98
C GLU A 56 -7.45 5.10 -21.19
N ARG A 57 -8.66 4.67 -21.49
CA ARG A 57 -9.44 5.23 -22.62
C ARG A 57 -9.82 6.70 -22.41
N HIS A 58 -10.14 7.08 -21.19
CA HIS A 58 -10.49 8.48 -20.89
C HIS A 58 -9.25 9.39 -20.88
N PHE A 59 -8.10 8.93 -20.40
CA PHE A 59 -6.86 9.71 -20.39
C PHE A 59 -6.22 9.86 -21.77
N SER A 60 -6.36 8.87 -22.66
CA SER A 60 -5.84 8.94 -24.03
C SER A 60 -6.55 10.02 -24.89
N VAL A 61 -7.70 10.50 -24.48
CA VAL A 61 -8.49 11.53 -25.18
C VAL A 61 -8.16 12.94 -24.67
N CYS A 62 -7.56 13.10 -23.49
CA CYS A 62 -7.54 14.39 -22.81
C CYS A 62 -6.21 15.12 -22.68
N THR A 63 -5.04 14.57 -23.03
CA THR A 63 -3.78 15.36 -23.20
C THR A 63 -2.55 14.44 -23.38
N PRO A 64 -1.51 14.86 -24.13
CA PRO A 64 -0.18 14.28 -23.96
C PRO A 64 0.40 14.77 -22.62
N PHE A 65 0.40 13.89 -21.62
CA PHE A 65 1.00 14.17 -20.33
C PHE A 65 2.52 14.09 -20.45
N THR A 66 3.16 15.25 -20.55
CA THR A 66 4.62 15.37 -20.40
C THR A 66 4.93 15.60 -18.92
N ALA A 67 5.13 14.53 -18.18
CA ALA A 67 5.65 14.61 -16.81
C ALA A 67 7.16 14.81 -16.84
N THR A 68 7.62 15.94 -16.32
CA THR A 68 9.03 16.20 -16.01
C THR A 68 9.29 15.81 -14.55
N PHE A 69 10.25 14.91 -14.35
CA PHE A 69 10.48 14.22 -13.09
C PHE A 69 11.83 14.55 -12.49
N GLY A 70 11.84 14.85 -11.19
CA GLY A 70 13.04 15.02 -10.39
C GLY A 70 13.24 13.83 -9.43
N THR A 71 14.42 13.22 -9.48
CA THR A 71 14.83 12.09 -8.63
C THR A 71 15.48 12.56 -7.34
N PRO A 72 15.15 11.95 -6.16
CA PRO A 72 15.95 12.10 -4.95
C PRO A 72 17.09 11.10 -4.78
N PHE A 73 17.26 10.10 -5.66
CA PHE A 73 18.36 9.13 -5.53
C PHE A 73 19.08 8.89 -6.85
N GLY A 74 20.44 9.04 -6.78
CA GLY A 74 21.34 9.02 -7.90
C GLY A 74 21.38 7.69 -8.68
N ASN A 75 21.71 7.84 -9.94
CA ASN A 75 21.93 6.89 -11.01
C ASN A 75 22.44 5.50 -10.59
N LEU A 76 21.55 4.52 -10.69
CA LEU A 76 21.87 3.15 -11.03
C LEU A 76 21.08 2.82 -12.29
N THR A 77 21.76 2.76 -13.40
CA THR A 77 21.39 2.38 -14.77
C THR A 77 20.01 1.76 -14.96
N GLY A 78 19.03 2.57 -15.37
CA GLY A 78 17.68 2.22 -15.73
C GLY A 78 16.79 3.44 -15.48
N GLU A 79 16.27 4.07 -16.55
CA GLU A 79 15.47 5.29 -16.42
C GLU A 79 14.26 5.05 -15.49
N PRO A 80 14.11 5.81 -14.39
CA PRO A 80 12.93 5.73 -13.55
C PRO A 80 11.74 6.34 -14.29
N SER A 81 10.61 5.63 -14.26
CA SER A 81 9.32 6.21 -14.62
C SER A 81 9.13 7.45 -13.74
N GLY A 82 9.09 8.57 -14.39
CA GLY A 82 9.18 9.86 -13.75
C GLY A 82 7.93 10.32 -13.00
N VAL A 83 7.14 9.48 -12.33
CA VAL A 83 5.95 9.83 -11.49
C VAL A 83 6.37 9.94 -10.04
N SER A 84 6.05 11.06 -9.39
CA SER A 84 6.29 11.14 -7.94
C SER A 84 5.27 10.25 -7.19
N VAL A 85 5.76 9.48 -6.23
CA VAL A 85 4.91 8.67 -5.34
C VAL A 85 3.81 9.52 -4.70
N GLY A 86 4.09 10.79 -4.40
CA GLY A 86 3.14 11.74 -3.83
C GLY A 86 1.94 12.08 -4.72
N GLU A 87 2.07 11.95 -6.05
CA GLU A 87 0.96 12.19 -6.98
C GLU A 87 0.06 10.96 -7.15
N ALA A 88 0.65 9.76 -7.05
CA ALA A 88 -0.09 8.51 -7.17
C ALA A 88 -0.93 8.17 -5.94
N PHE A 89 -0.58 8.71 -4.77
CA PHE A 89 -1.21 8.39 -3.49
C PHE A 89 -1.85 9.62 -2.84
N GLU A 90 -3.13 9.51 -2.54
CA GLU A 90 -3.86 10.50 -1.75
C GLU A 90 -4.00 9.99 -0.31
N ASP A 91 -3.46 10.72 0.65
CA ASP A 91 -3.61 10.41 2.07
C ASP A 91 -5.08 10.59 2.50
N ILE A 92 -5.66 9.58 3.08
CA ILE A 92 -7.00 9.62 3.66
C ILE A 92 -6.99 9.46 5.19
N GLY A 93 -5.79 9.56 5.80
CA GLY A 93 -5.58 9.40 7.23
C GLY A 93 -5.63 7.95 7.71
N ASN A 94 -5.37 7.75 8.99
CA ASN A 94 -5.38 6.44 9.64
C ASN A 94 -4.42 5.40 8.99
N GLY A 95 -3.31 5.88 8.39
CA GLY A 95 -2.35 5.03 7.68
C GLY A 95 -2.90 4.44 6.37
N LEU A 96 -3.92 5.05 5.79
CA LEU A 96 -4.56 4.61 4.55
C LEU A 96 -4.40 5.65 3.45
N TYR A 97 -4.25 5.15 2.23
CA TYR A 97 -4.07 5.96 1.02
C TYR A 97 -4.99 5.47 -0.10
N ARG A 98 -5.45 6.40 -0.95
CA ARG A 98 -6.05 6.07 -2.23
C ARG A 98 -4.97 6.07 -3.30
N PHE A 99 -4.67 4.90 -3.88
CA PHE A 99 -3.84 4.81 -5.07
C PHE A 99 -4.68 5.09 -6.31
N ASN A 100 -4.34 6.14 -7.05
CA ASN A 100 -5.04 6.52 -8.28
C ASN A 100 -4.66 5.58 -9.43
N LEU A 101 -5.64 4.91 -10.02
CA LEU A 101 -5.44 3.90 -11.07
C LEU A 101 -4.81 4.46 -12.36
N ALA A 102 -4.91 5.78 -12.61
CA ALA A 102 -4.24 6.43 -13.73
C ALA A 102 -2.70 6.29 -13.67
N PHE A 103 -2.16 6.08 -12.48
CA PHE A 103 -0.73 5.93 -12.26
C PHE A 103 -0.24 4.48 -12.29
N LEU A 104 -1.11 3.49 -12.44
CA LEU A 104 -0.70 2.09 -12.44
C LEU A 104 0.34 1.81 -13.54
N LYS A 105 0.01 2.13 -14.78
CA LYS A 105 0.90 1.92 -15.93
C LYS A 105 2.14 2.82 -15.90
N PRO A 106 2.03 4.15 -15.65
CA PRO A 106 3.20 5.01 -15.55
C PRO A 106 4.22 4.61 -14.48
N THR A 107 3.79 3.98 -13.40
CA THR A 107 4.68 3.55 -12.31
C THR A 107 5.32 2.18 -12.54
N GLY A 108 4.89 1.45 -13.56
CA GLY A 108 5.36 0.09 -13.81
C GLY A 108 4.88 -0.94 -12.78
N LEU A 109 3.94 -0.58 -11.90
CA LEU A 109 3.37 -1.53 -10.94
C LEU A 109 2.40 -2.47 -11.65
N ASN A 110 2.51 -3.77 -11.40
CA ASN A 110 1.61 -4.76 -11.96
C ASN A 110 0.22 -4.68 -11.30
N ALA A 111 -0.84 -4.89 -12.09
CA ALA A 111 -2.20 -4.89 -11.57
C ALA A 111 -2.44 -5.96 -10.49
N ARG A 112 -1.79 -7.12 -10.59
CA ARG A 112 -1.86 -8.17 -9.57
C ARG A 112 -1.23 -7.71 -8.25
N THR A 113 -0.09 -7.04 -8.31
CA THR A 113 0.59 -6.45 -7.14
C THR A 113 -0.29 -5.41 -6.46
N LEU A 114 -0.87 -4.47 -7.21
CA LEU A 114 -1.81 -3.49 -6.66
C LEU A 114 -3.06 -4.17 -6.06
N ASN A 115 -3.57 -5.21 -6.71
CA ASN A 115 -4.71 -5.97 -6.18
C ASN A 115 -4.37 -6.64 -4.83
N ARG A 116 -3.16 -7.20 -4.68
CA ARG A 116 -2.66 -7.74 -3.40
C ARG A 116 -2.60 -6.67 -2.32
N PHE A 117 -2.07 -5.48 -2.63
CA PHE A 117 -2.09 -4.35 -1.69
C PHE A 117 -3.50 -4.04 -1.20
N PHE A 118 -4.44 -3.96 -2.13
CA PHE A 118 -5.84 -3.67 -1.83
C PHE A 118 -6.50 -4.78 -1.00
N VAL A 119 -6.36 -6.04 -1.40
CA VAL A 119 -6.93 -7.21 -0.69
C VAL A 119 -6.38 -7.30 0.72
N ASN A 120 -5.05 -7.24 0.87
CA ASN A 120 -4.39 -7.31 2.18
C ASN A 120 -4.80 -6.15 3.08
N THR A 121 -4.95 -4.94 2.51
CA THR A 121 -5.43 -3.77 3.25
C THR A 121 -6.88 -3.96 3.69
N ALA A 122 -7.78 -4.31 2.78
CA ALA A 122 -9.20 -4.52 3.08
C ALA A 122 -9.43 -5.60 4.14
N ASN A 123 -8.61 -6.67 4.10
CA ASN A 123 -8.72 -7.78 5.03
C ASN A 123 -8.02 -7.54 6.38
N SER A 124 -7.16 -6.53 6.51
CA SER A 124 -6.45 -6.18 7.75
C SER A 124 -7.04 -5.02 8.53
N VAL A 125 -7.69 -4.06 7.85
CA VAL A 125 -8.27 -2.88 8.50
C VAL A 125 -9.43 -3.30 9.41
N ARG A 126 -9.39 -2.79 10.64
CA ARG A 126 -10.44 -3.00 11.64
C ARG A 126 -10.87 -1.64 12.18
N GLY A 127 -12.06 -1.20 11.81
CA GLY A 127 -12.67 0.00 12.33
C GLY A 127 -13.73 -0.29 13.37
N SER A 128 -14.14 0.74 14.11
CA SER A 128 -15.23 0.65 15.09
C SER A 128 -16.32 1.69 14.79
N ILE A 129 -17.56 1.31 15.07
CA ILE A 129 -18.70 2.25 14.93
C ILE A 129 -18.51 3.45 15.85
N ARG A 130 -17.98 3.25 17.07
CA ARG A 130 -17.73 4.33 18.01
C ARG A 130 -16.76 5.37 17.44
N ASP A 131 -15.61 4.92 16.95
CA ASP A 131 -14.60 5.83 16.44
C ASP A 131 -15.06 6.49 15.12
N PHE A 132 -15.89 5.79 14.34
CA PHE A 132 -16.57 6.36 13.18
C PHE A 132 -17.54 7.47 13.57
N GLU A 133 -18.40 7.25 14.56
CA GLU A 133 -19.34 8.27 15.07
C GLU A 133 -18.59 9.49 15.66
N GLU A 134 -17.47 9.28 16.36
CA GLU A 134 -16.62 10.38 16.83
C GLU A 134 -16.08 11.24 15.67
N LYS A 135 -15.66 10.61 14.57
CA LYS A 135 -15.18 11.30 13.36
C LYS A 135 -16.32 12.04 12.64
N LEU A 136 -17.51 11.45 12.57
CA LEU A 136 -18.70 12.13 12.06
C LEU A 136 -19.05 13.37 12.91
N GLY A 137 -18.89 13.30 14.24
CA GLY A 137 -19.04 14.45 15.13
C GLY A 137 -18.07 15.59 14.81
N VAL A 138 -16.81 15.28 14.46
CA VAL A 138 -15.86 16.31 13.98
C VAL A 138 -16.33 16.96 12.68
N PHE A 139 -16.92 16.19 11.77
CA PHE A 139 -17.50 16.73 10.53
C PHE A 139 -18.64 17.69 10.81
N VAL A 140 -19.60 17.33 11.68
CA VAL A 140 -20.69 18.21 12.12
C VAL A 140 -20.14 19.50 12.70
N GLN A 141 -19.18 19.40 13.63
CA GLN A 141 -18.54 20.57 14.25
C GLN A 141 -17.90 21.50 13.19
N CYS A 142 -17.22 20.94 12.17
CA CYS A 142 -16.66 21.77 11.08
C CYS A 142 -17.75 22.53 10.31
N CYS A 143 -18.95 21.98 10.19
CA CYS A 143 -20.07 22.64 9.53
C CYS A 143 -20.68 23.73 10.43
N GLU A 144 -20.88 23.47 11.72
CA GLU A 144 -21.35 24.45 12.72
C GLU A 144 -20.41 25.67 12.81
N GLU A 145 -19.10 25.42 12.78
CA GLU A 145 -18.07 26.45 12.77
C GLU A 145 -17.92 27.15 11.40
N ARG A 146 -18.71 26.78 10.39
CA ARG A 146 -18.67 27.31 9.02
C ARG A 146 -17.32 27.15 8.30
N LEU A 147 -16.58 26.14 8.66
CA LEU A 147 -15.32 25.77 7.97
C LEU A 147 -15.60 24.96 6.70
N LEU A 148 -16.73 24.28 6.65
CA LEU A 148 -17.23 23.59 5.48
C LEU A 148 -18.59 24.20 5.06
N PRO A 149 -18.91 24.25 3.77
CA PRO A 149 -20.07 24.98 3.26
C PRO A 149 -21.40 24.21 3.34
N TYR A 150 -21.49 23.21 4.21
CA TYR A 150 -22.71 22.43 4.38
C TYR A 150 -23.57 23.01 5.50
N ALA A 151 -24.88 23.06 5.29
CA ALA A 151 -25.81 23.47 6.34
C ALA A 151 -25.85 22.40 7.45
N PRO A 152 -25.67 22.75 8.73
CA PRO A 152 -25.70 21.77 9.81
C PRO A 152 -26.94 20.89 9.81
N ASP A 153 -28.10 21.47 9.60
CA ASP A 153 -29.39 20.75 9.55
C ASP A 153 -29.41 19.68 8.44
N GLU A 154 -28.84 19.98 7.27
CA GLU A 154 -28.71 19.03 6.15
C GLU A 154 -27.80 17.86 6.51
N VAL A 155 -26.65 18.16 7.15
CA VAL A 155 -25.69 17.16 7.60
C VAL A 155 -26.33 16.27 8.65
N GLU A 156 -26.97 16.83 9.66
CA GLU A 156 -27.64 16.07 10.72
C GLU A 156 -28.74 15.16 10.18
N ALA A 157 -29.58 15.67 9.27
CA ALA A 157 -30.64 14.89 8.62
C ALA A 157 -30.05 13.71 7.85
N TYR A 158 -28.99 13.93 7.07
CA TYR A 158 -28.29 12.88 6.33
C TYR A 158 -27.70 11.83 7.28
N LEU A 159 -27.00 12.26 8.32
CA LEU A 159 -26.35 11.35 9.28
C LEU A 159 -27.37 10.53 10.09
N LYS A 160 -28.51 11.11 10.43
CA LYS A 160 -29.60 10.39 11.08
C LYS A 160 -30.12 9.25 10.22
N GLU A 161 -30.47 9.53 8.97
CA GLU A 161 -30.93 8.51 8.02
C GLU A 161 -29.86 7.43 7.78
N TYR A 162 -28.61 7.85 7.68
CA TYR A 162 -27.47 6.95 7.46
C TYR A 162 -27.24 6.02 8.68
N LYS A 163 -27.41 6.54 9.89
CA LYS A 163 -27.35 5.76 11.13
C LYS A 163 -28.51 4.74 11.21
N GLU A 164 -29.72 5.15 10.86
CA GLU A 164 -30.90 4.27 10.83
C GLU A 164 -30.71 3.09 9.86
N LYS A 165 -29.93 3.28 8.79
CA LYS A 165 -29.57 2.24 7.84
C LYS A 165 -28.42 1.34 8.32
N GLY A 166 -27.84 1.58 9.49
CA GLY A 166 -26.73 0.78 10.05
C GLY A 166 -25.37 1.06 9.40
N TYR A 167 -25.15 2.27 8.86
CA TYR A 167 -23.89 2.70 8.27
C TYR A 167 -23.39 1.82 7.10
N PRO A 168 -24.18 1.59 6.06
CA PRO A 168 -23.72 0.82 4.91
C PRO A 168 -22.58 1.54 4.18
N PRO A 169 -21.77 0.81 3.37
CA PRO A 169 -20.76 1.41 2.54
C PRO A 169 -21.29 2.52 1.65
N VAL A 170 -20.56 3.63 1.58
CA VAL A 170 -20.98 4.84 0.86
C VAL A 170 -20.34 4.92 -0.52
N SER A 171 -21.16 5.17 -1.55
CA SER A 171 -20.68 5.50 -2.89
C SER A 171 -20.40 6.99 -3.02
N HIS A 172 -19.55 7.41 -3.97
CA HIS A 172 -19.44 8.82 -4.34
C HIS A 172 -20.76 9.36 -4.90
N SER A 173 -21.03 10.64 -4.63
CA SER A 173 -22.14 11.35 -5.23
C SER A 173 -22.02 11.43 -6.76
N GLU A 174 -23.12 11.63 -7.46
CA GLU A 174 -23.09 11.81 -8.91
C GLU A 174 -22.31 13.07 -9.30
N ALA A 175 -22.48 14.17 -8.55
CA ALA A 175 -21.73 15.40 -8.75
C ALA A 175 -20.22 15.19 -8.64
N TYR A 176 -19.77 14.42 -7.65
CA TYR A 176 -18.37 14.08 -7.47
C TYR A 176 -17.85 13.22 -8.62
N ARG A 177 -18.58 12.17 -8.99
CA ARG A 177 -18.18 11.29 -10.10
C ARG A 177 -18.05 12.05 -11.41
N LYS A 178 -18.99 12.92 -11.71
CA LYS A 178 -18.97 13.76 -12.93
C LYS A 178 -17.81 14.76 -12.93
N ALA A 179 -17.46 15.30 -11.76
CA ALA A 179 -16.41 16.32 -11.65
C ALA A 179 -15.01 15.75 -11.63
N TYR A 180 -14.81 14.57 -11.01
CA TYR A 180 -13.47 14.08 -10.67
C TYR A 180 -13.16 12.67 -11.21
N SER A 181 -14.14 11.97 -11.79
CA SER A 181 -13.99 10.62 -12.36
C SER A 181 -13.13 9.70 -11.47
N PRO A 182 -13.49 9.50 -10.17
CA PRO A 182 -12.64 8.82 -9.21
C PRO A 182 -12.41 7.36 -9.58
N ALA A 183 -11.15 6.99 -9.75
CA ALA A 183 -10.71 5.62 -10.00
C ALA A 183 -9.49 5.33 -9.12
N TYR A 184 -9.66 4.58 -8.04
CA TYR A 184 -8.60 4.32 -7.06
C TYR A 184 -8.80 3.01 -6.30
N ARG A 185 -7.74 2.55 -5.64
CA ARG A 185 -7.78 1.49 -4.62
C ARG A 185 -7.24 2.03 -3.30
N ILE A 186 -7.84 1.58 -2.19
CA ILE A 186 -7.36 1.92 -0.85
C ILE A 186 -6.28 0.94 -0.47
N VAL A 187 -5.12 1.47 -0.08
CA VAL A 187 -3.95 0.69 0.32
C VAL A 187 -3.35 1.24 1.61
N SER A 188 -2.72 0.37 2.39
CA SER A 188 -2.03 0.74 3.63
C SER A 188 -0.76 1.54 3.35
N ALA A 189 -0.39 2.43 4.29
CA ALA A 189 0.84 3.21 4.28
C ALA A 189 2.09 2.36 4.00
N ARG A 190 2.18 1.15 4.57
CA ARG A 190 3.33 0.26 4.36
C ARG A 190 3.58 -0.08 2.88
N TYR A 191 2.53 -0.19 2.05
CA TYR A 191 2.69 -0.40 0.61
C TYR A 191 3.09 0.87 -0.12
N ARG A 192 2.64 2.02 0.33
CA ARG A 192 3.05 3.32 -0.20
C ARG A 192 4.52 3.61 0.15
N ASP A 193 4.95 3.32 1.36
CA ASP A 193 6.30 3.61 1.84
C ASP A 193 7.37 2.75 1.16
N PHE A 194 7.03 1.52 0.78
CA PHE A 194 7.90 0.62 0.02
C PHE A 194 7.51 0.46 -1.45
N PHE A 195 6.73 1.41 -1.98
CA PHE A 195 6.18 1.33 -3.33
C PHE A 195 7.24 1.10 -4.42
N GLU A 196 8.37 1.82 -4.34
CA GLU A 196 9.48 1.69 -5.29
C GLU A 196 10.08 0.27 -5.29
N VAL A 197 10.15 -0.38 -4.14
CA VAL A 197 10.63 -1.77 -4.03
C VAL A 197 9.73 -2.70 -4.84
N PHE A 198 8.40 -2.56 -4.70
CA PHE A 198 7.43 -3.38 -5.42
C PHE A 198 7.45 -3.11 -6.92
N SER A 199 7.47 -1.85 -7.35
CA SER A 199 7.59 -1.50 -8.77
C SER A 199 8.87 -2.06 -9.39
N ARG A 200 9.98 -2.06 -8.64
CA ARG A 200 11.24 -2.64 -9.10
C ARG A 200 11.19 -4.15 -9.22
N ILE A 201 10.57 -4.83 -8.26
CA ILE A 201 10.37 -6.29 -8.32
C ILE A 201 9.49 -6.65 -9.53
N ASP A 202 8.38 -5.93 -9.72
CA ASP A 202 7.50 -6.16 -10.88
C ASP A 202 8.23 -5.99 -12.21
N ALA A 203 9.03 -4.94 -12.35
CA ALA A 203 9.83 -4.70 -13.56
C ALA A 203 10.86 -5.83 -13.81
N LEU A 204 11.47 -6.38 -12.76
CA LEU A 204 12.36 -7.53 -12.88
C LEU A 204 11.61 -8.83 -13.25
N LEU A 205 10.43 -9.03 -12.70
CA LEU A 205 9.58 -10.20 -13.00
C LEU A 205 9.08 -10.18 -14.45
N GLU A 206 8.83 -9.00 -15.02
CA GLU A 206 8.44 -8.85 -16.43
C GLU A 206 9.52 -9.31 -17.42
N SER A 207 10.81 -9.29 -17.03
CA SER A 207 11.89 -9.84 -17.86
C SER A 207 11.87 -11.37 -17.96
N GLY A 208 11.04 -12.06 -17.16
CA GLY A 208 10.90 -13.51 -17.15
C GLY A 208 11.97 -14.24 -16.36
N ASP A 209 12.87 -13.52 -15.71
CA ASP A 209 13.95 -14.09 -14.89
C ASP A 209 13.48 -14.36 -13.45
N LYS A 210 14.21 -15.26 -12.76
CA LYS A 210 14.04 -15.44 -11.32
C LYS A 210 14.61 -14.21 -10.59
N VAL A 211 13.80 -13.60 -9.74
CA VAL A 211 14.23 -12.45 -8.94
C VAL A 211 14.78 -12.92 -7.59
N TYR A 212 15.98 -12.44 -7.24
CA TYR A 212 16.59 -12.61 -5.93
C TYR A 212 16.76 -11.22 -5.31
N ALA A 213 16.07 -10.97 -4.22
CA ALA A 213 16.17 -9.73 -3.46
C ALA A 213 16.92 -9.97 -2.14
N ALA A 214 17.95 -9.18 -1.88
CA ALA A 214 18.65 -9.15 -0.60
C ALA A 214 18.26 -7.88 0.16
N ILE A 215 17.85 -8.06 1.42
CA ILE A 215 17.51 -6.96 2.32
C ILE A 215 18.58 -6.86 3.38
N ASP A 216 19.37 -5.80 3.35
CA ASP A 216 20.45 -5.54 4.30
C ASP A 216 20.20 -4.23 5.07
N GLY A 217 20.85 -4.08 6.22
CA GLY A 217 20.75 -2.92 7.09
C GLY A 217 21.01 -3.24 8.55
N ASN A 218 21.04 -2.21 9.38
CA ASN A 218 21.32 -2.33 10.81
C ASN A 218 20.30 -3.23 11.54
N SER A 219 20.68 -3.70 12.72
CA SER A 219 19.74 -4.40 13.61
C SER A 219 18.53 -3.50 13.90
N ALA A 220 17.35 -4.10 14.01
CA ALA A 220 16.07 -3.43 14.24
C ALA A 220 15.63 -2.41 13.16
N ALA A 221 16.26 -2.38 11.98
CA ALA A 221 15.91 -1.50 10.86
C ALA A 221 14.66 -1.94 10.07
N GLY A 222 13.93 -2.97 10.52
CA GLY A 222 12.69 -3.43 9.86
C GLY A 222 12.89 -4.40 8.70
N LYS A 223 14.08 -5.01 8.54
CA LYS A 223 14.37 -5.95 7.43
C LYS A 223 13.39 -7.12 7.35
N SER A 224 13.13 -7.77 8.48
CA SER A 224 12.18 -8.90 8.54
C SER A 224 10.78 -8.48 8.19
N MET A 225 10.34 -7.31 8.68
CA MET A 225 9.04 -6.74 8.34
C MET A 225 8.90 -6.47 6.83
N LEU A 226 9.95 -5.95 6.18
CA LEU A 226 9.94 -5.75 4.72
C LEU A 226 9.94 -7.08 3.96
N ALA A 227 10.69 -8.07 4.43
CA ALA A 227 10.70 -9.42 3.83
C ALA A 227 9.30 -10.07 3.92
N GLU A 228 8.65 -10.00 5.07
CA GLU A 228 7.28 -10.48 5.27
C GLU A 228 6.29 -9.72 4.38
N LEU A 229 6.42 -8.38 4.30
CA LEU A 229 5.56 -7.57 3.45
C LEU A 229 5.70 -7.94 1.95
N ILE A 230 6.90 -8.27 1.49
CA ILE A 230 7.14 -8.79 0.13
C ILE A 230 6.51 -10.18 0.00
N GLY A 231 6.65 -11.06 0.98
CA GLY A 231 6.03 -12.38 1.01
C GLY A 231 4.50 -12.35 1.00
N ASP A 232 3.88 -11.35 1.63
CA ASP A 232 2.42 -11.13 1.59
C ASP A 232 1.90 -10.78 0.17
N VAL A 233 2.77 -10.30 -0.70
CA VAL A 233 2.43 -9.85 -2.06
C VAL A 233 2.82 -10.84 -3.13
N TYR A 234 4.00 -11.44 -3.01
CA TYR A 234 4.55 -12.37 -3.98
C TYR A 234 4.62 -13.79 -3.40
N ASP A 235 4.39 -14.79 -4.24
CA ASP A 235 4.67 -16.18 -3.88
C ASP A 235 6.19 -16.41 -3.95
N CYS A 236 6.88 -16.17 -2.84
CA CYS A 236 8.34 -16.21 -2.77
C CYS A 236 8.82 -16.93 -1.50
N ASN A 237 10.05 -17.45 -1.58
CA ASN A 237 10.73 -18.01 -0.41
C ASN A 237 11.50 -16.92 0.34
N ILE A 238 11.38 -16.89 1.65
CA ILE A 238 12.09 -15.96 2.53
C ILE A 238 13.13 -16.74 3.32
N PHE A 239 14.39 -16.30 3.28
CA PHE A 239 15.49 -16.89 4.03
C PHE A 239 16.05 -15.84 4.99
N HIS A 240 16.02 -16.15 6.29
CA HIS A 240 16.60 -15.29 7.33
C HIS A 240 18.06 -15.66 7.57
N MET A 241 18.98 -14.71 7.42
CA MET A 241 20.40 -14.96 7.62
C MET A 241 20.72 -15.33 9.08
N ASP A 242 19.86 -14.95 10.04
CA ASP A 242 19.99 -15.35 11.45
C ASP A 242 19.88 -16.88 11.66
N HIS A 243 19.24 -17.60 10.73
CA HIS A 243 19.23 -19.07 10.73
C HIS A 243 20.61 -19.70 10.45
N PHE A 244 21.57 -18.88 10.04
CA PHE A 244 22.91 -19.33 9.61
C PHE A 244 24.01 -18.74 10.48
N PHE A 245 23.77 -18.45 11.77
CA PHE A 245 24.85 -18.07 12.67
C PHE A 245 25.84 -19.20 12.83
N LEU A 246 27.11 -18.81 13.06
CA LEU A 246 28.19 -19.76 13.38
C LEU A 246 27.90 -20.48 14.68
N THR A 247 28.15 -21.80 14.68
CA THR A 247 28.22 -22.56 15.93
C THR A 247 29.45 -22.12 16.77
N PRO A 248 29.43 -22.33 18.09
CA PRO A 248 30.55 -21.92 18.95
C PRO A 248 31.94 -22.38 18.45
N GLU A 249 32.02 -23.59 17.87
CA GLU A 249 33.25 -24.18 17.37
C GLU A 249 33.83 -23.44 16.15
N LEU A 250 32.98 -22.78 15.39
CA LEU A 250 33.34 -22.02 14.17
C LEU A 250 33.65 -20.55 14.44
N ARG A 251 33.40 -20.05 15.67
CA ARG A 251 33.62 -18.65 16.08
C ARG A 251 35.07 -18.37 16.40
N THR A 252 35.97 -18.48 15.42
CA THR A 252 37.37 -18.07 15.59
C THR A 252 37.49 -16.54 15.53
N PRO A 253 38.54 -15.94 16.20
CA PRO A 253 38.78 -14.50 16.12
C PRO A 253 38.92 -13.99 14.67
N ASP A 254 39.62 -14.73 13.83
CA ASP A 254 39.82 -14.38 12.41
C ASP A 254 38.47 -14.34 11.70
N ARG A 255 37.62 -15.31 11.93
CA ARG A 255 36.29 -15.41 11.33
C ARG A 255 35.36 -14.27 11.78
N LEU A 256 35.39 -13.92 13.06
CA LEU A 256 34.53 -12.85 13.59
C LEU A 256 34.99 -11.44 13.15
N ASN A 257 36.25 -11.29 12.72
CA ASN A 257 36.79 -10.05 12.18
C ASN A 257 36.47 -9.86 10.70
N GLU A 258 35.94 -10.85 10.01
CA GLU A 258 35.47 -10.70 8.62
C GLU A 258 34.15 -9.94 8.55
N THR A 259 33.89 -9.25 7.43
CA THR A 259 32.57 -8.64 7.15
C THR A 259 31.54 -9.75 7.09
N GLY A 260 30.47 -9.67 7.92
CA GLY A 260 29.47 -10.74 8.04
C GLY A 260 30.01 -12.04 8.66
N GLY A 261 31.14 -11.98 9.38
CA GLY A 261 31.88 -13.12 9.91
C GLY A 261 31.12 -13.95 10.97
N ASN A 262 30.00 -13.47 11.49
CA ASN A 262 29.13 -14.23 12.39
C ASN A 262 28.17 -15.19 11.64
N VAL A 263 28.11 -15.12 10.30
CA VAL A 263 27.23 -15.95 9.46
C VAL A 263 28.01 -17.09 8.83
N ASP A 264 27.46 -18.31 8.89
CA ASP A 264 28.00 -19.50 8.21
C ASP A 264 27.55 -19.46 6.71
N TYR A 265 28.27 -18.66 5.94
CA TYR A 265 27.98 -18.52 4.50
C TYR A 265 28.33 -19.80 3.70
N VAL A 266 29.16 -20.67 4.23
CA VAL A 266 29.47 -21.98 3.61
C VAL A 266 28.23 -22.86 3.70
N ARG A 267 27.64 -22.93 4.89
CA ARG A 267 26.39 -23.67 5.12
C ARG A 267 25.22 -23.05 4.29
N PHE A 268 25.10 -21.72 4.30
CA PHE A 268 24.08 -21.04 3.47
C PHE A 268 24.23 -21.39 1.98
N LYS A 269 25.44 -21.36 1.45
CA LYS A 269 25.72 -21.75 0.08
C LYS A 269 25.26 -23.19 -0.20
N ASN A 270 25.65 -24.12 0.64
CA ASN A 270 25.45 -25.56 0.42
C ASN A 270 23.97 -25.96 0.63
N GLU A 271 23.31 -25.39 1.67
CA GLU A 271 21.94 -25.77 2.03
C GLU A 271 20.88 -24.95 1.27
N VAL A 272 21.14 -23.67 0.94
CA VAL A 272 20.15 -22.81 0.27
C VAL A 272 20.48 -22.58 -1.19
N ILE A 273 21.67 -22.08 -1.52
CA ILE A 273 21.99 -21.70 -2.90
C ILE A 273 21.99 -22.91 -3.82
N GLU A 274 22.60 -24.02 -3.42
CA GLU A 274 22.60 -25.25 -4.20
C GLU A 274 21.19 -25.90 -4.25
N GLY A 275 20.40 -25.76 -3.19
CA GLY A 275 18.99 -26.15 -3.16
C GLY A 275 18.16 -25.37 -4.22
N LEU A 276 18.28 -24.04 -4.23
CA LEU A 276 17.61 -23.18 -5.21
C LEU A 276 18.00 -23.48 -6.67
N LYS A 277 19.29 -23.74 -6.90
CA LYS A 277 19.80 -24.14 -8.24
C LYS A 277 19.25 -25.49 -8.70
N SER A 278 19.00 -26.40 -7.77
CA SER A 278 18.47 -27.72 -8.10
C SER A 278 17.06 -27.68 -8.69
N GLY A 279 16.28 -26.63 -8.40
CA GLY A 279 14.87 -26.49 -8.77
C GLY A 279 13.96 -27.50 -8.09
N LYS A 280 14.43 -28.23 -7.08
CA LYS A 280 13.66 -29.25 -6.33
C LYS A 280 13.36 -28.73 -4.92
N PRO A 281 12.31 -29.24 -4.26
CA PRO A 281 12.10 -28.99 -2.84
C PRO A 281 13.33 -29.38 -2.02
N PHE A 282 13.72 -28.53 -1.09
CA PHE A 282 14.86 -28.75 -0.19
C PHE A 282 14.53 -28.23 1.20
N SER A 283 15.33 -28.61 2.17
CA SER A 283 15.25 -28.12 3.54
C SER A 283 16.63 -27.67 4.00
N TYR A 284 16.69 -26.79 4.99
CA TYR A 284 17.92 -26.35 5.62
C TYR A 284 17.74 -26.30 7.14
N ARG A 285 18.86 -26.35 7.88
CA ARG A 285 18.86 -26.30 9.33
C ARG A 285 18.77 -24.88 9.84
N VAL A 286 17.87 -24.64 10.77
CA VAL A 286 17.74 -23.35 11.46
C VAL A 286 18.67 -23.36 12.68
N TYR A 287 19.51 -22.33 12.82
CA TYR A 287 20.24 -22.07 14.04
C TYR A 287 19.30 -21.39 15.04
N ASP A 288 19.05 -22.03 16.17
CA ASP A 288 18.22 -21.49 17.24
C ASP A 288 19.11 -20.86 18.29
N CYS A 289 19.00 -19.52 18.44
CA CYS A 289 19.79 -18.78 19.44
C CYS A 289 19.24 -18.92 20.87
N SER A 290 18.10 -19.58 21.05
CA SER A 290 17.43 -19.74 22.36
C SER A 290 17.83 -21.02 23.08
N ILE A 291 18.59 -21.91 22.42
CA ILE A 291 19.02 -23.21 22.96
C ILE A 291 20.51 -23.18 23.32
#